data_75f26aedf6dc515da6dfbd3ac5ac69cf
#
_entry.id   75f26aedf6dc515da6dfbd3ac5ac69cf
#
_cell.length_a   1.000
_cell.length_b   1.000
_cell.length_c   1.000
_cell.angle_alpha   90.00
_cell.angle_beta   90.00
_cell.angle_gamma   90.00
#
_symmetry.space_group_name_H-M   'P 1'
#
loop_
_entity.id
_entity.type
_entity.pdbx_description
1 polymer ?
#
loop_
_entity_poly.entity_id
_entity_poly.type
_entity_poly.pdbx_seq_one_letter_code
_entity_poly.pdbx_strand_id
1 'polypeptide(L)'
;MAVYAMAVIVAPILGPTLGGWLTDDYSWRWVFYINLPVGIAAILMCLRFLEDPPYLKNAQAGKFDSLGVGFLALWIGCLQVMLDKGQDDDWFSSNFIRWLAVLAVIGFFVFLIRELTIPNPIVNLSVLKDRNLAIGVVLNFSVGAILFGTTAVMPMFLQLLLGYPSLQAGLVMSPRGIGAIVGSIVAGRILSKVDGRLWMAQGVVVLGLGMFLFGAINLNISPGNILWPIIITGFGITSIFVPMSTFSVATMKPENMGDAAGLTSLVRNLGGSVGISLVTALVTRGTQAHQDLLVGHLTQFAAPFRNQLAILQHSLAAQSGHAAQMQAYGVLHQTLQQQAGLLAYMDNFRLLALICLALVPIIFLFRKAKGPAPGGMPAH
;
A
#
# COMPACT_ATOMS: atom_id res chain seq x y z
N MET A 1 -13.27 -1.59 -21.93
CA MET A 1 -12.06 -2.04 -21.20
C MET A 1 -10.97 -0.97 -21.14
N ALA A 2 -10.54 -0.34 -22.26
CA ALA A 2 -9.49 0.68 -22.24
C ALA A 2 -9.84 1.92 -21.40
N VAL A 3 -11.06 2.44 -21.48
CA VAL A 3 -11.53 3.59 -20.67
C VAL A 3 -11.57 3.25 -19.18
N TYR A 4 -12.02 2.06 -18.83
CA TYR A 4 -12.01 1.58 -17.43
C TYR A 4 -10.57 1.48 -16.88
N ALA A 5 -9.67 0.87 -17.64
CA ALA A 5 -8.27 0.77 -17.25
C ALA A 5 -7.62 2.16 -17.08
N MET A 6 -7.95 3.10 -17.97
CA MET A 6 -7.46 4.48 -17.89
C MET A 6 -7.96 5.19 -16.63
N ALA A 7 -9.26 5.06 -16.29
CA ALA A 7 -9.83 5.65 -15.10
C ALA A 7 -9.19 5.11 -13.79
N VAL A 8 -9.00 3.80 -13.72
CA VAL A 8 -8.35 3.13 -12.57
C VAL A 8 -6.90 3.60 -12.38
N ILE A 9 -6.22 3.96 -13.47
CA ILE A 9 -4.83 4.42 -13.45
C ILE A 9 -4.73 5.91 -13.11
N VAL A 10 -5.62 6.74 -13.67
CA VAL A 10 -5.59 8.20 -13.49
C VAL A 10 -5.93 8.62 -12.05
N ALA A 11 -6.85 7.93 -11.38
CA ALA A 11 -7.27 8.28 -10.03
C ALA A 11 -6.12 8.26 -9.00
N PRO A 12 -5.27 7.23 -8.92
CA PRO A 12 -4.10 7.24 -8.04
C PRO A 12 -3.04 8.29 -8.38
N ILE A 13 -3.00 8.76 -9.63
CA ILE A 13 -2.08 9.82 -10.04
C ILE A 13 -2.56 11.18 -9.51
N LEU A 14 -3.84 11.45 -9.70
CA LEU A 14 -4.44 12.72 -9.30
C LEU A 14 -4.61 12.82 -7.79
N GLY A 15 -4.81 11.69 -7.08
CA GLY A 15 -5.09 11.64 -5.65
C GLY A 15 -4.08 12.42 -4.81
N PRO A 16 -2.79 12.07 -4.82
CA PRO A 16 -1.78 12.75 -4.01
C PRO A 16 -1.64 14.24 -4.35
N THR A 17 -1.72 14.60 -5.63
CA THR A 17 -1.61 16.00 -6.08
C THR A 17 -2.82 16.83 -5.67
N LEU A 18 -4.03 16.32 -5.91
CA LEU A 18 -5.28 16.97 -5.49
C LEU A 18 -5.39 17.04 -3.97
N GLY A 19 -5.05 15.95 -3.28
CA GLY A 19 -5.07 15.90 -1.82
C GLY A 19 -4.09 16.88 -1.21
N GLY A 20 -2.87 16.96 -1.73
CA GLY A 20 -1.85 17.93 -1.29
C GLY A 20 -2.30 19.37 -1.53
N TRP A 21 -2.79 19.70 -2.72
CA TRP A 21 -3.32 21.02 -3.04
C TRP A 21 -4.49 21.44 -2.15
N LEU A 22 -5.47 20.55 -1.96
CA LEU A 22 -6.62 20.84 -1.09
C LEU A 22 -6.20 21.03 0.38
N THR A 23 -5.19 20.30 0.84
CA THR A 23 -4.71 20.38 2.22
C THR A 23 -3.96 21.67 2.46
N ASP A 24 -3.08 22.09 1.54
CA ASP A 24 -2.24 23.28 1.69
C ASP A 24 -3.02 24.59 1.47
N ASP A 25 -3.87 24.67 0.41
CA ASP A 25 -4.55 25.91 0.02
C ASP A 25 -5.90 26.12 0.71
N TYR A 26 -6.57 25.04 1.16
CA TYR A 26 -7.88 25.14 1.79
C TYR A 26 -7.90 24.53 3.19
N SER A 27 -8.08 23.22 3.29
CA SER A 27 -8.08 22.46 4.55
C SER A 27 -8.12 20.96 4.24
N TRP A 28 -7.51 20.14 5.11
CA TRP A 28 -7.57 18.69 5.03
C TRP A 28 -9.00 18.13 4.95
N ARG A 29 -10.02 18.86 5.46
CA ARG A 29 -11.43 18.47 5.40
C ARG A 29 -11.98 18.39 3.97
N TRP A 30 -11.45 19.22 3.06
CA TRP A 30 -11.89 19.23 1.66
C TRP A 30 -11.53 17.95 0.91
N VAL A 31 -10.51 17.21 1.36
CA VAL A 31 -10.17 15.89 0.82
C VAL A 31 -11.33 14.91 0.98
N PHE A 32 -12.14 15.07 2.02
CA PHE A 32 -13.35 14.26 2.23
C PHE A 32 -14.55 14.83 1.48
N TYR A 33 -14.74 16.14 1.47
CA TYR A 33 -15.89 16.77 0.83
C TYR A 33 -15.89 16.60 -0.69
N ILE A 34 -14.74 16.53 -1.35
CA ILE A 34 -14.67 16.29 -2.80
C ILE A 34 -15.28 14.93 -3.20
N ASN A 35 -15.32 13.96 -2.29
CA ASN A 35 -15.92 12.66 -2.55
C ASN A 35 -17.47 12.72 -2.60
N LEU A 36 -18.10 13.72 -1.99
CA LEU A 36 -19.55 13.84 -2.00
C LEU A 36 -20.10 14.07 -3.42
N PRO A 37 -19.69 15.12 -4.17
CA PRO A 37 -20.19 15.33 -5.52
C PRO A 37 -19.81 14.19 -6.47
N VAL A 38 -18.61 13.62 -6.33
CA VAL A 38 -18.16 12.47 -7.13
C VAL A 38 -19.01 11.23 -6.83
N GLY A 39 -19.31 10.96 -5.55
CA GLY A 39 -20.15 9.84 -5.13
C GLY A 39 -21.60 10.00 -5.62
N ILE A 40 -22.18 11.20 -5.49
CA ILE A 40 -23.53 11.48 -6.01
C ILE A 40 -23.57 11.28 -7.52
N ALA A 41 -22.58 11.82 -8.26
CA ALA A 41 -22.50 11.63 -9.70
C ALA A 41 -22.38 10.15 -10.08
N ALA A 42 -21.55 9.38 -9.36
CA ALA A 42 -21.40 7.94 -9.57
C ALA A 42 -22.72 7.19 -9.36
N ILE A 43 -23.45 7.49 -8.28
CA ILE A 43 -24.78 6.89 -8.00
C ILE A 43 -25.76 7.19 -9.13
N LEU A 44 -25.85 8.47 -9.55
CA LEU A 44 -26.76 8.87 -10.63
C LEU A 44 -26.40 8.19 -11.97
N MET A 45 -25.10 8.07 -12.28
CA MET A 45 -24.64 7.35 -13.46
C MET A 45 -24.96 5.84 -13.37
N CYS A 46 -24.74 5.20 -12.24
CA CYS A 46 -25.12 3.80 -12.05
C CYS A 46 -26.62 3.59 -12.24
N LEU A 47 -27.46 4.40 -11.62
CA LEU A 47 -28.92 4.32 -11.75
C LEU A 47 -29.41 4.55 -13.19
N ARG A 48 -28.68 5.35 -13.98
CA ARG A 48 -29.08 5.70 -15.33
C ARG A 48 -28.60 4.70 -16.38
N PHE A 49 -27.41 4.15 -16.20
CA PHE A 49 -26.70 3.40 -17.26
C PHE A 49 -26.48 1.92 -16.93
N LEU A 50 -26.64 1.50 -15.65
CA LEU A 50 -26.46 0.10 -15.28
C LEU A 50 -27.79 -0.65 -15.50
N GLU A 51 -27.76 -1.64 -16.39
CA GLU A 51 -28.87 -2.56 -16.60
C GLU A 51 -28.56 -3.90 -15.90
N ASP A 52 -29.57 -4.44 -15.21
CA ASP A 52 -29.44 -5.75 -14.58
C ASP A 52 -29.31 -6.85 -15.64
N PRO A 53 -28.30 -7.74 -15.56
CA PRO A 53 -28.17 -8.85 -16.48
C PRO A 53 -29.40 -9.77 -16.42
N PRO A 54 -29.79 -10.39 -17.55
CA PRO A 54 -31.00 -11.22 -17.61
C PRO A 54 -31.05 -12.37 -16.59
N TYR A 55 -29.88 -12.91 -16.19
CA TYR A 55 -29.79 -13.98 -15.21
C TYR A 55 -30.09 -13.53 -13.77
N LEU A 56 -29.93 -12.24 -13.46
CA LEU A 56 -30.27 -11.68 -12.13
C LEU A 56 -31.78 -11.42 -11.99
N LYS A 57 -32.50 -11.16 -13.09
CA LYS A 57 -33.94 -10.91 -13.05
C LYS A 57 -34.76 -12.11 -12.57
N ASN A 58 -34.23 -13.32 -12.73
CA ASN A 58 -34.86 -14.57 -12.29
C ASN A 58 -34.16 -15.19 -11.06
N ALA A 59 -33.13 -14.57 -10.54
CA ALA A 59 -32.45 -15.07 -9.36
C ALA A 59 -33.31 -14.76 -8.12
N GLN A 60 -33.76 -15.82 -7.44
CA GLN A 60 -34.36 -15.66 -6.11
C GLN A 60 -33.25 -15.22 -5.15
N ALA A 61 -33.41 -14.03 -4.58
CA ALA A 61 -32.49 -13.56 -3.54
C ALA A 61 -32.51 -14.56 -2.38
N GLY A 62 -31.39 -15.23 -2.16
CA GLY A 62 -31.18 -16.08 -1.00
C GLY A 62 -31.38 -15.28 0.30
N LYS A 63 -31.63 -15.96 1.41
CA LYS A 63 -31.69 -15.29 2.71
C LYS A 63 -30.36 -14.60 2.98
N PHE A 64 -30.39 -13.28 3.16
CA PHE A 64 -29.21 -12.48 3.51
C PHE A 64 -28.66 -12.87 4.88
N ASP A 65 -27.39 -13.25 4.94
CA ASP A 65 -26.71 -13.62 6.19
C ASP A 65 -26.22 -12.38 6.95
N SER A 66 -27.15 -11.70 7.62
CA SER A 66 -26.83 -10.49 8.42
C SER A 66 -25.83 -10.76 9.54
N LEU A 67 -25.83 -11.96 10.14
CA LEU A 67 -24.89 -12.33 11.19
C LEU A 67 -23.48 -12.54 10.64
N GLY A 68 -23.36 -13.19 9.46
CA GLY A 68 -22.05 -13.32 8.78
C GLY A 68 -21.43 -11.96 8.46
N VAL A 69 -22.22 -11.02 7.91
CA VAL A 69 -21.75 -9.62 7.71
C VAL A 69 -21.35 -8.97 9.03
N GLY A 70 -22.13 -9.16 10.10
CA GLY A 70 -21.83 -8.60 11.43
C GLY A 70 -20.48 -9.08 11.96
N PHE A 71 -20.21 -10.39 11.90
CA PHE A 71 -18.92 -10.94 12.35
C PHE A 71 -17.77 -10.60 11.42
N LEU A 72 -18.00 -10.53 10.11
CA LEU A 72 -17.01 -10.04 9.13
C LEU A 72 -16.63 -8.59 9.46
N ALA A 73 -17.60 -7.72 9.68
CA ALA A 73 -17.37 -6.32 10.05
C ALA A 73 -16.67 -6.19 11.41
N LEU A 74 -17.06 -7.01 12.39
CA LEU A 74 -16.46 -7.01 13.72
C LEU A 74 -14.97 -7.35 13.66
N TRP A 75 -14.61 -8.51 13.06
CA TRP A 75 -13.20 -8.93 13.07
C TRP A 75 -12.32 -8.03 12.21
N ILE A 76 -12.80 -7.59 11.03
CA ILE A 76 -12.03 -6.66 10.18
C ILE A 76 -11.92 -5.29 10.84
N GLY A 77 -13.01 -4.77 11.39
CA GLY A 77 -13.01 -3.46 12.07
C GLY A 77 -12.09 -3.46 13.29
N CYS A 78 -12.19 -4.47 14.18
CA CYS A 78 -11.31 -4.59 15.33
C CYS A 78 -9.84 -4.77 14.92
N LEU A 79 -9.58 -5.61 13.89
CA LEU A 79 -8.22 -5.79 13.36
C LEU A 79 -7.68 -4.50 12.78
N GLN A 80 -8.47 -3.77 11.99
CA GLN A 80 -8.06 -2.49 11.39
C GLN A 80 -7.69 -1.46 12.45
N VAL A 81 -8.58 -1.23 13.43
CA VAL A 81 -8.31 -0.27 14.52
C VAL A 81 -7.10 -0.69 15.35
N MET A 82 -6.93 -1.99 15.62
CA MET A 82 -5.76 -2.53 16.30
C MET A 82 -4.47 -2.26 15.52
N LEU A 83 -4.49 -2.43 14.20
CA LEU A 83 -3.33 -2.19 13.35
C LEU A 83 -3.02 -0.69 13.21
N ASP A 84 -4.04 0.15 13.11
CA ASP A 84 -3.87 1.60 12.96
C ASP A 84 -3.39 2.26 14.27
N LYS A 85 -3.91 1.82 15.42
CA LYS A 85 -3.60 2.40 16.74
C LYS A 85 -2.50 1.67 17.50
N GLY A 86 -2.13 0.47 17.06
CA GLY A 86 -1.20 -0.37 17.78
C GLY A 86 0.14 0.31 18.08
N GLN A 87 0.70 1.04 17.13
CA GLN A 87 1.96 1.74 17.32
C GLN A 87 1.85 2.94 18.27
N ASP A 88 0.73 3.69 18.21
CA ASP A 88 0.48 4.85 19.06
C ASP A 88 0.25 4.46 20.53
N ASP A 89 -0.39 3.31 20.75
CA ASP A 89 -0.83 2.81 22.05
C ASP A 89 0.10 1.72 22.63
N ASP A 90 1.35 1.63 22.18
CA ASP A 90 2.34 0.62 22.61
C ASP A 90 1.86 -0.83 22.52
N TRP A 91 1.07 -1.14 21.47
CA TRP A 91 0.58 -2.48 21.14
C TRP A 91 -0.10 -3.16 22.35
N PHE A 92 0.32 -4.40 22.68
CA PHE A 92 -0.29 -5.20 23.74
C PHE A 92 -0.03 -4.69 25.16
N SER A 93 0.67 -3.58 25.36
CA SER A 93 0.75 -2.89 26.65
C SER A 93 -0.58 -2.19 26.98
N SER A 94 -1.32 -1.72 25.96
CA SER A 94 -2.62 -1.10 26.08
C SER A 94 -3.75 -2.14 26.27
N ASN A 95 -4.62 -1.91 27.28
CA ASN A 95 -5.82 -2.72 27.48
C ASN A 95 -6.78 -2.60 26.28
N PHE A 96 -6.87 -1.42 25.66
CA PHE A 96 -7.71 -1.18 24.50
C PHE A 96 -7.29 -2.06 23.32
N ILE A 97 -6.01 -2.09 22.98
CA ILE A 97 -5.47 -2.93 21.90
C ILE A 97 -5.66 -4.43 22.20
N ARG A 98 -5.48 -4.84 23.46
CA ARG A 98 -5.74 -6.23 23.88
C ARG A 98 -7.20 -6.65 23.66
N TRP A 99 -8.16 -5.80 24.03
CA TRP A 99 -9.57 -6.09 23.78
C TRP A 99 -9.91 -6.14 22.28
N LEU A 100 -9.36 -5.23 21.49
CA LEU A 100 -9.53 -5.27 20.03
C LEU A 100 -8.96 -6.56 19.44
N ALA A 101 -7.79 -7.01 19.89
CA ALA A 101 -7.20 -8.27 19.45
C ALA A 101 -8.10 -9.47 19.78
N VAL A 102 -8.62 -9.53 21.01
CA VAL A 102 -9.53 -10.60 21.45
C VAL A 102 -10.81 -10.59 20.61
N LEU A 103 -11.43 -9.42 20.42
CA LEU A 103 -12.64 -9.30 19.60
C LEU A 103 -12.38 -9.64 18.12
N ALA A 104 -11.24 -9.25 17.57
CA ALA A 104 -10.85 -9.62 16.21
C ALA A 104 -10.68 -11.14 16.07
N VAL A 105 -10.03 -11.79 17.01
CA VAL A 105 -9.83 -13.25 17.01
C VAL A 105 -11.16 -13.98 17.15
N ILE A 106 -11.99 -13.60 18.12
CA ILE A 106 -13.33 -14.20 18.31
C ILE A 106 -14.19 -13.99 17.06
N GLY A 107 -14.25 -12.75 16.55
CA GLY A 107 -15.00 -12.42 15.34
C GLY A 107 -14.54 -13.23 14.12
N PHE A 108 -13.22 -13.40 13.94
CA PHE A 108 -12.64 -14.22 12.88
C PHE A 108 -13.07 -15.69 12.97
N PHE A 109 -12.93 -16.32 14.15
CA PHE A 109 -13.29 -17.73 14.27
C PHE A 109 -14.79 -17.97 14.14
N VAL A 110 -15.64 -17.09 14.72
CA VAL A 110 -17.08 -17.20 14.56
C VAL A 110 -17.48 -17.00 13.09
N PHE A 111 -16.91 -15.99 12.42
CA PHE A 111 -17.09 -15.79 10.99
C PHE A 111 -16.68 -17.03 10.19
N LEU A 112 -15.47 -17.55 10.42
CA LEU A 112 -14.94 -18.70 9.70
C LEU A 112 -15.81 -19.96 9.86
N ILE A 113 -16.20 -20.28 11.11
CA ILE A 113 -17.09 -21.42 11.40
C ILE A 113 -18.42 -21.24 10.68
N ARG A 114 -18.95 -20.04 10.70
CA ARG A 114 -20.24 -19.73 10.06
C ARG A 114 -20.16 -19.89 8.54
N GLU A 115 -19.12 -19.33 7.89
CA GLU A 115 -18.91 -19.44 6.44
C GLU A 115 -18.71 -20.90 5.97
N LEU A 116 -18.18 -21.75 6.84
CA LEU A 116 -18.00 -23.19 6.53
C LEU A 116 -19.24 -24.03 6.78
N THR A 117 -20.23 -23.53 7.55
CA THR A 117 -21.42 -24.32 7.97
C THR A 117 -22.70 -23.89 7.25
N ILE A 118 -22.79 -22.67 6.74
CA ILE A 118 -24.00 -22.14 6.11
C ILE A 118 -24.03 -22.52 4.60
N PRO A 119 -25.23 -22.88 4.08
CA PRO A 119 -25.36 -23.25 2.64
C PRO A 119 -25.09 -22.09 1.67
N ASN A 120 -25.40 -20.85 2.07
CA ASN A 120 -25.20 -19.64 1.28
C ASN A 120 -24.31 -18.67 2.04
N PRO A 121 -22.99 -18.89 2.08
CA PRO A 121 -22.05 -18.02 2.76
C PRO A 121 -21.89 -16.68 2.01
N ILE A 122 -21.53 -15.61 2.73
CA ILE A 122 -21.24 -14.29 2.15
C ILE A 122 -19.91 -14.32 1.39
N VAL A 123 -18.92 -15.00 1.97
CA VAL A 123 -17.61 -15.22 1.36
C VAL A 123 -17.45 -16.70 1.10
N ASN A 124 -17.70 -17.12 -0.12
CA ASN A 124 -17.58 -18.53 -0.50
C ASN A 124 -16.11 -18.99 -0.47
N LEU A 125 -15.65 -19.47 0.69
CA LEU A 125 -14.29 -19.97 0.86
C LEU A 125 -13.99 -21.23 0.05
N SER A 126 -15.02 -21.93 -0.47
CA SER A 126 -14.81 -23.10 -1.30
C SER A 126 -14.09 -22.79 -2.61
N VAL A 127 -14.16 -21.54 -3.09
CA VAL A 127 -13.43 -21.08 -4.28
C VAL A 127 -11.90 -21.16 -4.09
N LEU A 128 -11.39 -21.16 -2.86
CA LEU A 128 -9.96 -21.34 -2.55
C LEU A 128 -9.43 -22.75 -2.86
N LYS A 129 -10.33 -23.72 -3.14
CA LYS A 129 -9.92 -25.04 -3.66
C LYS A 129 -9.28 -24.92 -5.04
N ASP A 130 -9.60 -23.86 -5.80
CA ASP A 130 -8.90 -23.57 -7.04
C ASP A 130 -7.49 -23.07 -6.75
N ARG A 131 -6.51 -23.78 -7.31
CA ARG A 131 -5.08 -23.50 -7.07
C ARG A 131 -4.70 -22.11 -7.55
N ASN A 132 -5.21 -21.67 -8.70
CA ASN A 132 -4.86 -20.36 -9.25
C ASN A 132 -5.42 -19.25 -8.38
N LEU A 133 -6.66 -19.40 -7.92
CA LEU A 133 -7.25 -18.42 -7.00
C LEU A 133 -6.50 -18.38 -5.67
N ALA A 134 -6.14 -19.53 -5.08
CA ALA A 134 -5.40 -19.58 -3.82
C ALA A 134 -4.04 -18.85 -3.92
N ILE A 135 -3.30 -19.09 -5.01
CA ILE A 135 -2.04 -18.37 -5.27
C ILE A 135 -2.32 -16.87 -5.51
N GLY A 136 -3.37 -16.56 -6.27
CA GLY A 136 -3.81 -15.20 -6.53
C GLY A 136 -4.16 -14.43 -5.24
N VAL A 137 -4.80 -15.09 -4.27
CA VAL A 137 -5.12 -14.51 -2.95
C VAL A 137 -3.86 -14.17 -2.17
N VAL A 138 -2.86 -15.08 -2.10
CA VAL A 138 -1.57 -14.82 -1.44
C VAL A 138 -0.84 -13.65 -2.10
N LEU A 139 -0.80 -13.61 -3.43
CA LEU A 139 -0.18 -12.50 -4.16
C LEU A 139 -0.95 -11.19 -3.98
N ASN A 140 -2.29 -11.20 -3.99
CA ASN A 140 -3.10 -10.00 -3.72
C ASN A 140 -2.85 -9.44 -2.33
N PHE A 141 -2.73 -10.30 -1.30
CA PHE A 141 -2.34 -9.88 0.05
C PHE A 141 -0.98 -9.18 0.04
N SER A 142 0.04 -9.84 -0.52
CA SER A 142 1.40 -9.33 -0.53
C SER A 142 1.55 -8.05 -1.35
N VAL A 143 0.95 -8.00 -2.55
CA VAL A 143 0.94 -6.80 -3.41
C VAL A 143 0.15 -5.68 -2.74
N GLY A 144 -0.97 -5.98 -2.06
CA GLY A 144 -1.70 -5.04 -1.24
C GLY A 144 -0.83 -4.45 -0.14
N ALA A 145 -0.12 -5.29 0.61
CA ALA A 145 0.79 -4.85 1.68
C ALA A 145 1.89 -3.92 1.16
N ILE A 146 2.54 -4.27 0.05
CA ILE A 146 3.58 -3.46 -0.56
C ILE A 146 3.01 -2.14 -1.10
N LEU A 147 1.90 -2.21 -1.85
CA LEU A 147 1.28 -1.05 -2.48
C LEU A 147 0.83 0.00 -1.45
N PHE A 148 0.02 -0.42 -0.49
CA PHE A 148 -0.54 0.49 0.51
C PHE A 148 0.51 0.90 1.54
N GLY A 149 1.42 -0.01 1.95
CA GLY A 149 2.54 0.32 2.83
C GLY A 149 3.44 1.40 2.22
N THR A 150 3.83 1.25 0.95
CA THR A 150 4.65 2.28 0.26
C THR A 150 3.88 3.57 0.04
N THR A 151 2.57 3.50 -0.23
CA THR A 151 1.73 4.69 -0.43
C THR A 151 1.57 5.49 0.86
N ALA A 152 1.55 4.84 2.02
CA ALA A 152 1.48 5.51 3.32
C ALA A 152 2.85 6.10 3.74
N VAL A 153 3.93 5.33 3.56
CA VAL A 153 5.26 5.70 4.05
C VAL A 153 5.94 6.78 3.21
N MET A 154 5.70 6.79 1.89
CA MET A 154 6.35 7.74 1.00
C MET A 154 6.00 9.21 1.30
N PRO A 155 4.73 9.62 1.51
CA PRO A 155 4.40 10.98 1.95
C PRO A 155 5.04 11.32 3.30
N MET A 156 5.05 10.36 4.26
CA MET A 156 5.70 10.56 5.56
C MET A 156 7.19 10.84 5.41
N PHE A 157 7.89 10.09 4.56
CA PHE A 157 9.28 10.32 4.22
C PHE A 157 9.51 11.72 3.64
N LEU A 158 8.71 12.12 2.64
CA LEU A 158 8.86 13.41 1.96
C LEU A 158 8.54 14.61 2.89
N GLN A 159 7.47 14.50 3.70
CA GLN A 159 7.00 15.61 4.53
C GLN A 159 7.75 15.69 5.86
N LEU A 160 7.86 14.58 6.60
CA LEU A 160 8.44 14.60 7.94
C LEU A 160 9.97 14.61 7.92
N LEU A 161 10.60 13.92 6.97
CA LEU A 161 12.06 13.81 6.93
C LEU A 161 12.70 14.85 6.01
N LEU A 162 12.17 15.06 4.80
CA LEU A 162 12.68 16.04 3.84
C LEU A 162 12.03 17.41 3.96
N GLY A 163 10.96 17.56 4.79
CA GLY A 163 10.30 18.84 5.04
C GLY A 163 9.50 19.40 3.87
N TYR A 164 9.08 18.55 2.91
CA TYR A 164 8.30 19.03 1.77
C TYR A 164 6.87 19.41 2.19
N PRO A 165 6.31 20.53 1.70
CA PRO A 165 4.88 20.81 1.79
C PRO A 165 4.05 19.69 1.14
N SER A 166 2.79 19.53 1.58
CA SER A 166 1.91 18.44 1.11
C SER A 166 1.72 18.46 -0.40
N LEU A 167 1.56 19.63 -1.02
CA LEU A 167 1.47 19.77 -2.46
C LEU A 167 2.74 19.28 -3.18
N GLN A 168 3.93 19.66 -2.68
CA GLN A 168 5.19 19.23 -3.28
C GLN A 168 5.38 17.73 -3.13
N ALA A 169 5.06 17.16 -1.97
CA ALA A 169 5.08 15.71 -1.76
C ALA A 169 4.14 14.99 -2.75
N GLY A 170 2.93 15.52 -2.97
CA GLY A 170 1.98 15.01 -3.96
C GLY A 170 2.51 15.08 -5.39
N LEU A 171 3.13 16.20 -5.77
CA LEU A 171 3.73 16.38 -7.10
C LEU A 171 4.91 15.42 -7.34
N VAL A 172 5.75 15.20 -6.33
CA VAL A 172 6.86 14.23 -6.41
C VAL A 172 6.34 12.81 -6.57
N MET A 173 5.19 12.46 -5.98
CA MET A 173 4.58 11.14 -6.09
C MET A 173 3.80 10.92 -7.40
N SER A 174 3.31 11.96 -8.05
CA SER A 174 2.47 11.86 -9.26
C SER A 174 3.12 11.12 -10.44
N PRO A 175 4.45 11.15 -10.68
CA PRO A 175 5.10 10.38 -11.75
C PRO A 175 4.95 8.87 -11.65
N ARG A 176 4.55 8.34 -10.48
CA ARG A 176 4.16 6.93 -10.32
C ARG A 176 3.08 6.53 -11.31
N GLY A 177 2.17 7.44 -11.61
CA GLY A 177 1.14 7.24 -12.58
C GLY A 177 1.64 7.17 -14.01
N ILE A 178 2.68 7.92 -14.37
CA ILE A 178 3.31 7.80 -15.70
C ILE A 178 3.84 6.38 -15.87
N GLY A 179 4.56 5.87 -14.85
CA GLY A 179 5.03 4.48 -14.84
C GLY A 179 3.88 3.47 -14.99
N ALA A 180 2.76 3.73 -14.29
CA ALA A 180 1.59 2.87 -14.34
C ALA A 180 0.91 2.88 -15.72
N ILE A 181 0.79 4.02 -16.39
CA ILE A 181 0.25 4.14 -17.75
C ILE A 181 1.13 3.37 -18.73
N VAL A 182 2.44 3.61 -18.70
CA VAL A 182 3.39 2.92 -19.56
C VAL A 182 3.33 1.41 -19.33
N GLY A 183 3.33 0.98 -18.07
CA GLY A 183 3.21 -0.43 -17.70
C GLY A 183 1.93 -1.08 -18.24
N SER A 184 0.79 -0.39 -18.15
CA SER A 184 -0.49 -0.89 -18.68
C SER A 184 -0.50 -1.03 -20.20
N ILE A 185 0.02 -0.03 -20.92
CA ILE A 185 0.10 -0.05 -22.39
C ILE A 185 1.00 -1.20 -22.85
N VAL A 186 2.16 -1.32 -22.22
CA VAL A 186 3.14 -2.36 -22.56
C VAL A 186 2.58 -3.74 -22.22
N ALA A 187 1.93 -3.90 -21.03
CA ALA A 187 1.26 -5.13 -20.65
C ALA A 187 0.19 -5.55 -21.68
N GLY A 188 -0.65 -4.62 -22.13
CA GLY A 188 -1.69 -4.89 -23.13
C GLY A 188 -1.16 -5.40 -24.47
N ARG A 189 0.05 -4.95 -24.87
CA ARG A 189 0.70 -5.39 -26.12
C ARG A 189 1.50 -6.69 -25.98
N ILE A 190 2.08 -6.92 -24.82
CA ILE A 190 3.02 -8.03 -24.60
C ILE A 190 2.32 -9.28 -24.08
N LEU A 191 1.25 -9.15 -23.28
CA LEU A 191 0.54 -10.31 -22.71
C LEU A 191 -0.05 -11.27 -23.75
N SER A 192 -0.29 -10.81 -24.98
CA SER A 192 -0.70 -11.68 -26.10
C SER A 192 0.45 -12.52 -26.68
N LYS A 193 1.70 -12.14 -26.44
CA LYS A 193 2.91 -12.74 -27.05
C LYS A 193 3.79 -13.47 -26.05
N VAL A 194 3.75 -13.09 -24.77
CA VAL A 194 4.63 -13.60 -23.70
C VAL A 194 3.80 -14.28 -22.64
N ASP A 195 4.36 -15.30 -21.98
CA ASP A 195 3.69 -15.94 -20.83
C ASP A 195 3.48 -14.89 -19.70
N GLY A 196 2.22 -14.72 -19.32
CA GLY A 196 1.86 -13.73 -18.29
C GLY A 196 2.54 -13.94 -16.94
N ARG A 197 3.04 -15.16 -16.64
CA ARG A 197 3.84 -15.43 -15.44
C ARG A 197 5.21 -14.76 -15.51
N LEU A 198 5.88 -14.83 -16.68
CA LEU A 198 7.16 -14.18 -16.90
C LEU A 198 7.01 -12.66 -16.83
N TRP A 199 5.91 -12.14 -17.41
CA TRP A 199 5.62 -10.72 -17.34
C TRP A 199 5.35 -10.25 -15.89
N MET A 200 4.60 -11.05 -15.12
CA MET A 200 4.33 -10.77 -13.71
C MET A 200 5.62 -10.83 -12.87
N ALA A 201 6.46 -11.85 -13.09
CA ALA A 201 7.73 -12.00 -12.39
C ALA A 201 8.67 -10.81 -12.68
N GLN A 202 8.76 -10.38 -13.95
CA GLN A 202 9.48 -9.17 -14.33
C GLN A 202 8.92 -7.94 -13.62
N GLY A 203 7.57 -7.79 -13.53
CA GLY A 203 6.92 -6.71 -12.82
C GLY A 203 7.31 -6.65 -11.34
N VAL A 204 7.36 -7.81 -10.66
CA VAL A 204 7.79 -7.93 -9.26
C VAL A 204 9.26 -7.56 -9.08
N VAL A 205 10.13 -8.01 -9.98
CA VAL A 205 11.56 -7.64 -9.95
C VAL A 205 11.75 -6.13 -10.15
N VAL A 206 11.03 -5.53 -11.10
CA VAL A 206 11.07 -4.08 -11.35
C VAL A 206 10.54 -3.29 -10.16
N LEU A 207 9.47 -3.76 -9.52
CA LEU A 207 8.96 -3.15 -8.29
C LEU A 207 10.01 -3.23 -7.18
N GLY A 208 10.63 -4.40 -6.99
CA GLY A 208 11.72 -4.60 -6.03
C GLY A 208 12.93 -3.72 -6.30
N LEU A 209 13.30 -3.54 -7.58
CA LEU A 209 14.36 -2.61 -7.98
C LEU A 209 14.02 -1.16 -7.60
N GLY A 210 12.79 -0.71 -7.85
CA GLY A 210 12.33 0.61 -7.44
C GLY A 210 12.42 0.81 -5.91
N MET A 211 12.03 -0.20 -5.13
CA MET A 211 12.16 -0.19 -3.67
C MET A 211 13.64 -0.17 -3.23
N PHE A 212 14.49 -0.96 -3.88
CA PHE A 212 15.92 -0.98 -3.58
C PHE A 212 16.58 0.37 -3.84
N LEU A 213 16.21 1.06 -4.92
CA LEU A 213 16.70 2.41 -5.22
C LEU A 213 16.27 3.42 -4.14
N PHE A 214 15.06 3.31 -3.56
CA PHE A 214 14.68 4.08 -2.39
C PHE A 214 15.49 3.72 -1.14
N GLY A 215 15.98 2.50 -1.02
CA GLY A 215 16.90 2.08 0.04
C GLY A 215 18.32 2.61 -0.11
N ALA A 216 18.64 3.44 -1.11
CA ALA A 216 19.95 4.01 -1.37
C ALA A 216 19.97 5.55 -1.40
N ILE A 217 18.88 6.21 -0.97
CA ILE A 217 18.75 7.68 -0.96
C ILE A 217 19.41 8.32 0.27
N ASN A 218 19.65 9.63 0.21
CA ASN A 218 20.18 10.42 1.31
C ASN A 218 19.31 11.66 1.55
N LEU A 219 19.56 12.40 2.66
CA LEU A 219 18.78 13.61 3.02
C LEU A 219 18.96 14.77 2.03
N ASN A 220 20.04 14.79 1.26
CA ASN A 220 20.34 15.83 0.28
C ASN A 220 19.93 15.45 -1.14
N ILE A 221 19.03 14.45 -1.27
CA ILE A 221 18.58 13.98 -2.58
C ILE A 221 17.76 15.04 -3.29
N SER A 222 18.09 15.31 -4.56
CA SER A 222 17.28 16.20 -5.37
C SER A 222 15.96 15.54 -5.78
N PRO A 223 14.86 16.31 -5.95
CA PRO A 223 13.59 15.78 -6.42
C PRO A 223 13.71 14.94 -7.70
N GLY A 224 14.61 15.32 -8.62
CA GLY A 224 14.85 14.59 -9.87
C GLY A 224 15.34 13.16 -9.66
N ASN A 225 16.13 12.90 -8.63
CA ASN A 225 16.63 11.55 -8.34
C ASN A 225 15.57 10.64 -7.70
N ILE A 226 14.53 11.22 -7.09
CA ILE A 226 13.39 10.48 -6.54
C ILE A 226 12.41 10.07 -7.66
N LEU A 227 12.33 10.82 -8.77
CA LEU A 227 11.38 10.58 -9.85
C LEU A 227 11.54 9.19 -10.49
N TRP A 228 12.77 8.76 -10.77
CA TRP A 228 13.03 7.48 -11.43
C TRP A 228 12.55 6.28 -10.61
N PRO A 229 12.90 6.13 -9.33
CA PRO A 229 12.37 5.07 -8.48
C PRO A 229 10.83 5.08 -8.43
N ILE A 230 10.19 6.26 -8.38
CA ILE A 230 8.74 6.40 -8.36
C ILE A 230 8.11 5.88 -9.66
N ILE A 231 8.64 6.27 -10.83
CA ILE A 231 8.18 5.79 -12.14
C ILE A 231 8.34 4.26 -12.25
N ILE A 232 9.50 3.74 -11.85
CA ILE A 232 9.82 2.31 -11.86
C ILE A 232 8.82 1.53 -10.99
N THR A 233 8.49 2.02 -9.80
CA THR A 233 7.50 1.36 -8.93
C THR A 233 6.10 1.36 -9.53
N GLY A 234 5.70 2.45 -10.20
CA GLY A 234 4.42 2.53 -10.91
C GLY A 234 4.32 1.51 -12.05
N PHE A 235 5.36 1.39 -12.85
CA PHE A 235 5.46 0.38 -13.92
C PHE A 235 5.41 -1.05 -13.36
N GLY A 236 6.18 -1.32 -12.28
CA GLY A 236 6.22 -2.63 -11.64
C GLY A 236 4.85 -3.07 -11.14
N ILE A 237 4.13 -2.20 -10.42
CA ILE A 237 2.80 -2.50 -9.86
C ILE A 237 1.80 -2.87 -10.95
N THR A 238 1.71 -2.10 -12.02
CA THR A 238 0.75 -2.39 -13.11
C THR A 238 1.12 -3.64 -13.90
N SER A 239 2.42 -3.90 -14.06
CA SER A 239 2.91 -5.14 -14.67
C SER A 239 2.54 -6.39 -13.88
N ILE A 240 2.35 -6.27 -12.56
CA ILE A 240 1.86 -7.37 -11.71
C ILE A 240 0.33 -7.44 -11.76
N PHE A 241 -0.35 -6.31 -11.55
CA PHE A 241 -1.77 -6.26 -11.28
C PHE A 241 -2.63 -6.76 -12.45
N VAL A 242 -2.28 -6.38 -13.69
CA VAL A 242 -3.03 -6.75 -14.89
C VAL A 242 -3.05 -8.27 -15.11
N PRO A 243 -1.92 -8.99 -15.18
CA PRO A 243 -1.96 -10.44 -15.34
C PRO A 243 -2.46 -11.15 -14.09
N MET A 244 -2.17 -10.67 -12.88
CA MET A 244 -2.61 -11.29 -11.64
C MET A 244 -4.13 -11.38 -11.56
N SER A 245 -4.86 -10.32 -11.91
CA SER A 245 -6.32 -10.33 -11.94
C SER A 245 -6.87 -11.36 -12.94
N THR A 246 -6.23 -11.52 -14.09
CA THR A 246 -6.63 -12.49 -15.12
C THR A 246 -6.31 -13.92 -14.69
N PHE A 247 -5.10 -14.19 -14.19
CA PHE A 247 -4.69 -15.53 -13.80
C PHE A 247 -5.43 -16.07 -12.58
N SER A 248 -5.78 -15.19 -11.63
CA SER A 248 -6.51 -15.57 -10.41
C SER A 248 -7.87 -16.20 -10.72
N VAL A 249 -8.55 -15.74 -11.78
CA VAL A 249 -9.89 -16.23 -12.18
C VAL A 249 -9.90 -17.11 -13.43
N ALA A 250 -8.74 -17.34 -14.05
CA ALA A 250 -8.64 -18.01 -15.35
C ALA A 250 -9.16 -19.47 -15.37
N THR A 251 -9.20 -20.13 -14.22
CA THR A 251 -9.66 -21.52 -14.04
C THR A 251 -11.05 -21.59 -13.40
N MET A 252 -11.63 -20.42 -13.06
CA MET A 252 -12.91 -20.34 -12.36
C MET A 252 -14.09 -20.48 -13.30
N LYS A 253 -15.18 -21.07 -12.79
CA LYS A 253 -16.46 -21.06 -13.48
C LYS A 253 -17.07 -19.65 -13.43
N PRO A 254 -17.80 -19.21 -14.47
CA PRO A 254 -18.44 -17.89 -14.50
C PRO A 254 -19.30 -17.57 -13.28
N GLU A 255 -19.99 -18.59 -12.74
CA GLU A 255 -20.85 -18.48 -11.56
C GLU A 255 -20.11 -18.04 -10.29
N ASN A 256 -18.83 -18.42 -10.15
CA ASN A 256 -18.00 -18.15 -8.97
C ASN A 256 -17.08 -16.92 -9.16
N MET A 257 -17.15 -16.24 -10.29
CA MET A 257 -16.27 -15.07 -10.55
C MET A 257 -16.53 -13.90 -9.60
N GLY A 258 -17.79 -13.70 -9.19
CA GLY A 258 -18.16 -12.69 -8.21
C GLY A 258 -17.52 -12.96 -6.84
N ASP A 259 -17.61 -14.18 -6.36
CA ASP A 259 -17.03 -14.62 -5.09
C ASP A 259 -15.50 -14.49 -5.10
N ALA A 260 -14.86 -14.91 -6.20
CA ALA A 260 -13.42 -14.78 -6.37
C ALA A 260 -12.96 -13.31 -6.39
N ALA A 261 -13.69 -12.42 -7.07
CA ALA A 261 -13.40 -11.00 -7.12
C ALA A 261 -13.59 -10.33 -5.74
N GLY A 262 -14.66 -10.68 -5.02
CA GLY A 262 -14.91 -10.24 -3.66
C GLY A 262 -13.79 -10.66 -2.70
N LEU A 263 -13.43 -11.93 -2.71
CA LEU A 263 -12.38 -12.50 -1.87
C LEU A 263 -11.00 -11.88 -2.16
N THR A 264 -10.62 -11.73 -3.43
CA THR A 264 -9.33 -11.11 -3.79
C THR A 264 -9.27 -9.64 -3.38
N SER A 265 -10.38 -8.90 -3.48
CA SER A 265 -10.46 -7.50 -3.03
C SER A 265 -10.36 -7.39 -1.51
N LEU A 266 -11.09 -8.24 -0.78
CA LEU A 266 -11.03 -8.33 0.69
C LEU A 266 -9.60 -8.56 1.15
N VAL A 267 -8.95 -9.60 0.61
CA VAL A 267 -7.61 -10.01 1.02
C VAL A 267 -6.56 -8.95 0.64
N ARG A 268 -6.70 -8.29 -0.49
CA ARG A 268 -5.83 -7.17 -0.88
C ARG A 268 -5.93 -6.00 0.10
N ASN A 269 -7.14 -5.65 0.55
CA ASN A 269 -7.33 -4.57 1.51
C ASN A 269 -6.79 -4.95 2.90
N LEU A 270 -7.00 -6.20 3.34
CA LEU A 270 -6.39 -6.72 4.57
C LEU A 270 -4.86 -6.68 4.49
N GLY A 271 -4.29 -7.11 3.35
CA GLY A 271 -2.85 -6.99 3.09
C GLY A 271 -2.39 -5.55 3.20
N GLY A 272 -3.18 -4.61 2.66
CA GLY A 272 -2.91 -3.17 2.76
C GLY A 272 -2.83 -2.68 4.19
N SER A 273 -3.81 -3.01 5.02
CA SER A 273 -3.84 -2.63 6.43
C SER A 273 -2.64 -3.19 7.21
N VAL A 274 -2.36 -4.48 7.02
CA VAL A 274 -1.18 -5.12 7.63
C VAL A 274 0.11 -4.48 7.11
N GLY A 275 0.20 -4.18 5.82
CA GLY A 275 1.35 -3.54 5.20
C GLY A 275 1.63 -2.15 5.77
N ILE A 276 0.60 -1.29 5.89
CA ILE A 276 0.72 0.05 6.47
C ILE A 276 1.22 -0.06 7.92
N SER A 277 0.55 -0.87 8.73
CA SER A 277 0.91 -1.04 10.15
C SER A 277 2.32 -1.57 10.33
N LEU A 278 2.69 -2.61 9.57
CA LEU A 278 4.04 -3.19 9.62
C LEU A 278 5.12 -2.17 9.27
N VAL A 279 4.93 -1.47 8.16
CA VAL A 279 5.92 -0.49 7.66
C VAL A 279 6.04 0.69 8.62
N THR A 280 4.93 1.21 9.16
CA THR A 280 4.95 2.28 10.15
C THR A 280 5.64 1.85 11.44
N ALA A 281 5.33 0.65 11.96
CA ALA A 281 5.97 0.11 13.15
C ALA A 281 7.48 -0.11 12.95
N LEU A 282 7.90 -0.60 11.77
CA LEU A 282 9.30 -0.80 11.43
C LEU A 282 10.05 0.53 11.31
N VAL A 283 9.44 1.57 10.73
CA VAL A 283 10.05 2.92 10.68
C VAL A 283 10.23 3.45 12.10
N THR A 284 9.20 3.41 12.95
CA THR A 284 9.27 3.94 14.32
C THR A 284 10.31 3.21 15.15
N ARG A 285 10.26 1.87 15.20
CA ARG A 285 11.23 1.05 15.95
C ARG A 285 12.63 1.13 15.37
N GLY A 286 12.75 1.15 14.04
CA GLY A 286 14.04 1.32 13.36
C GLY A 286 14.67 2.67 13.69
N THR A 287 13.87 3.75 13.71
CA THR A 287 14.36 5.07 14.11
C THR A 287 14.90 5.08 15.54
N GLN A 288 14.18 4.45 16.49
CA GLN A 288 14.64 4.32 17.88
C GLN A 288 15.96 3.52 17.96
N ALA A 289 16.03 2.37 17.30
CA ALA A 289 17.22 1.51 17.31
C ALA A 289 18.44 2.21 16.67
N HIS A 290 18.26 2.90 15.54
CA HIS A 290 19.34 3.67 14.91
C HIS A 290 19.73 4.88 15.76
N GLN A 291 18.77 5.54 16.43
CA GLN A 291 19.07 6.62 17.34
C GLN A 291 19.95 6.16 18.50
N ASP A 292 19.64 5.03 19.14
CA ASP A 292 20.43 4.46 20.22
C ASP A 292 21.85 4.13 19.77
N LEU A 293 22.01 3.55 18.58
CA LEU A 293 23.33 3.26 18.01
C LEU A 293 24.15 4.53 17.73
N LEU A 294 23.49 5.56 17.14
CA LEU A 294 24.16 6.80 16.76
C LEU A 294 24.55 7.64 17.99
N VAL A 295 23.71 7.68 19.04
CA VAL A 295 24.00 8.37 20.31
C VAL A 295 25.28 7.84 20.94
N GLY A 296 25.53 6.52 20.86
CA GLY A 296 26.77 5.93 21.38
C GLY A 296 28.06 6.52 20.77
N HIS A 297 27.98 7.10 19.58
CA HIS A 297 29.10 7.76 18.90
C HIS A 297 29.22 9.25 19.21
N LEU A 298 28.19 9.88 19.81
CA LEU A 298 28.15 11.31 20.15
C LEU A 298 28.67 11.57 21.58
N THR A 299 29.89 11.11 21.87
CA THR A 299 30.52 11.32 23.17
C THR A 299 31.37 12.57 23.19
N GLN A 300 31.53 13.19 24.37
CA GLN A 300 32.37 14.35 24.56
C GLN A 300 33.86 14.10 24.22
N PHE A 301 34.24 12.85 24.17
CA PHE A 301 35.61 12.42 23.81
C PHE A 301 35.81 12.28 22.30
N ALA A 302 34.74 12.20 21.51
CA ALA A 302 34.82 12.07 20.05
C ALA A 302 35.19 13.44 19.41
N ALA A 303 36.32 13.49 18.73
CA ALA A 303 36.79 14.72 18.08
C ALA A 303 35.79 15.26 17.03
N PRO A 304 35.14 14.45 16.19
CA PRO A 304 34.12 14.95 15.25
C PRO A 304 32.95 15.63 15.95
N PHE A 305 32.46 15.09 17.08
CA PHE A 305 31.37 15.67 17.85
C PHE A 305 31.76 17.05 18.41
N ARG A 306 32.96 17.15 19.05
CA ARG A 306 33.45 18.42 19.61
C ARG A 306 33.62 19.50 18.54
N ASN A 307 34.22 19.14 17.41
CA ASN A 307 34.40 20.07 16.30
C ASN A 307 33.06 20.58 15.76
N GLN A 308 32.10 19.69 15.53
CA GLN A 308 30.78 20.07 15.05
C GLN A 308 30.00 20.92 16.06
N LEU A 309 30.09 20.56 17.34
CA LEU A 309 29.51 21.36 18.44
C LEU A 309 30.13 22.75 18.50
N ALA A 310 31.44 22.88 18.41
CA ALA A 310 32.16 24.18 18.43
C ALA A 310 31.76 25.06 17.22
N ILE A 311 31.66 24.47 16.02
CA ILE A 311 31.23 25.18 14.81
C ILE A 311 29.80 25.72 15.01
N LEU A 312 28.87 24.90 15.49
CA LEU A 312 27.48 25.29 15.73
C LEU A 312 27.37 26.36 16.82
N GLN A 313 28.12 26.20 17.93
CA GLN A 313 28.15 27.21 18.99
C GLN A 313 28.66 28.54 18.49
N HIS A 314 29.74 28.57 17.69
CA HIS A 314 30.28 29.79 17.13
C HIS A 314 29.29 30.44 16.14
N SER A 315 28.63 29.69 15.29
CA SER A 315 27.65 30.22 14.33
C SER A 315 26.37 30.77 15.02
N LEU A 316 25.96 30.19 16.13
CA LEU A 316 24.76 30.58 16.88
C LEU A 316 25.08 31.67 17.95
N ALA A 317 26.34 31.83 18.35
CA ALA A 317 26.74 32.81 19.35
C ALA A 317 26.36 34.25 18.96
N ALA A 318 26.47 34.59 17.68
CA ALA A 318 26.10 35.89 17.12
C ALA A 318 24.59 36.19 17.25
N GLN A 319 23.72 35.17 17.29
CA GLN A 319 22.25 35.33 17.33
C GLN A 319 21.67 35.13 18.73
N SER A 320 22.27 34.27 19.56
CA SER A 320 21.62 33.72 20.77
C SER A 320 22.43 33.89 22.05
N GLY A 321 23.65 34.45 22.00
CA GLY A 321 24.49 34.72 23.17
C GLY A 321 24.67 33.48 24.08
N HIS A 322 24.27 33.57 25.34
CA HIS A 322 24.37 32.47 26.32
C HIS A 322 23.53 31.22 25.99
N ALA A 323 22.49 31.35 25.14
CA ALA A 323 21.65 30.21 24.72
C ALA A 323 22.26 29.41 23.56
N ALA A 324 23.35 29.87 22.93
CA ALA A 324 23.97 29.24 21.76
C ALA A 324 24.38 27.77 22.00
N GLN A 325 24.83 27.44 23.21
CA GLN A 325 25.20 26.08 23.55
C GLN A 325 23.98 25.13 23.54
N MET A 326 22.88 25.51 24.19
CA MET A 326 21.67 24.71 24.23
C MET A 326 21.05 24.54 22.84
N GLN A 327 21.08 25.61 22.04
CA GLN A 327 20.62 25.56 20.66
C GLN A 327 21.48 24.65 19.79
N ALA A 328 22.82 24.68 19.97
CA ALA A 328 23.73 23.79 19.27
C ALA A 328 23.44 22.31 19.57
N TYR A 329 23.16 21.97 20.83
CA TYR A 329 22.71 20.61 21.18
C TYR A 329 21.36 20.27 20.55
N GLY A 330 20.41 21.22 20.52
CA GLY A 330 19.11 21.04 19.84
C GLY A 330 19.28 20.72 18.36
N VAL A 331 20.14 21.44 17.64
CA VAL A 331 20.43 21.20 16.22
C VAL A 331 21.08 19.83 16.01
N LEU A 332 22.04 19.45 16.86
CA LEU A 332 22.68 18.14 16.80
C LEU A 332 21.68 17.00 17.07
N HIS A 333 20.79 17.19 18.04
CA HIS A 333 19.74 16.21 18.33
C HIS A 333 18.76 16.05 17.16
N GLN A 334 18.34 17.16 16.55
CA GLN A 334 17.49 17.12 15.36
C GLN A 334 18.19 16.42 14.18
N THR A 335 19.47 16.72 13.95
CA THR A 335 20.25 16.05 12.90
C THR A 335 20.37 14.54 13.15
N LEU A 336 20.60 14.16 14.43
CA LEU A 336 20.63 12.76 14.84
C LEU A 336 19.30 12.06 14.53
N GLN A 337 18.18 12.66 14.92
CA GLN A 337 16.84 12.11 14.65
C GLN A 337 16.56 11.97 13.15
N GLN A 338 16.95 12.97 12.34
CA GLN A 338 16.80 12.91 10.89
C GLN A 338 17.65 11.78 10.28
N GLN A 339 18.89 11.59 10.71
CA GLN A 339 19.74 10.50 10.23
C GLN A 339 19.23 9.14 10.67
N ALA A 340 18.81 8.99 11.92
CA ALA A 340 18.20 7.75 12.42
C ALA A 340 16.92 7.40 11.64
N GLY A 341 16.07 8.40 11.40
CA GLY A 341 14.87 8.24 10.58
C GLY A 341 15.21 7.82 9.15
N LEU A 342 16.19 8.47 8.50
CA LEU A 342 16.61 8.10 7.15
C LEU A 342 17.03 6.62 7.07
N LEU A 343 17.86 6.16 8.00
CA LEU A 343 18.32 4.77 8.04
C LEU A 343 17.14 3.80 8.20
N ALA A 344 16.19 4.14 9.06
CA ALA A 344 14.98 3.34 9.25
C ALA A 344 14.10 3.24 7.99
N TYR A 345 13.94 4.35 7.24
CA TYR A 345 13.24 4.33 5.96
C TYR A 345 13.98 3.51 4.91
N MET A 346 15.32 3.65 4.84
CA MET A 346 16.15 2.87 3.91
C MET A 346 16.03 1.37 4.17
N ASP A 347 16.11 0.95 5.42
CA ASP A 347 15.97 -0.47 5.81
C ASP A 347 14.57 -1.00 5.48
N ASN A 348 13.55 -0.18 5.66
CA ASN A 348 12.18 -0.53 5.31
C ASN A 348 12.01 -0.73 3.80
N PHE A 349 12.55 0.16 2.98
CA PHE A 349 12.51 0.00 1.52
C PHE A 349 13.30 -1.22 1.06
N ARG A 350 14.46 -1.51 1.67
CA ARG A 350 15.24 -2.73 1.39
C ARG A 350 14.47 -4.00 1.76
N LEU A 351 13.79 -4.00 2.92
CA LEU A 351 12.93 -5.12 3.31
C LEU A 351 11.80 -5.35 2.31
N LEU A 352 11.12 -4.29 1.87
CA LEU A 352 10.09 -4.40 0.84
C LEU A 352 10.63 -4.92 -0.49
N ALA A 353 11.85 -4.53 -0.88
CA ALA A 353 12.53 -5.09 -2.05
C ALA A 353 12.79 -6.60 -1.90
N LEU A 354 13.23 -7.05 -0.72
CA LEU A 354 13.44 -8.48 -0.43
C LEU A 354 12.11 -9.25 -0.47
N ILE A 355 11.04 -8.69 0.09
CA ILE A 355 9.70 -9.30 0.02
C ILE A 355 9.26 -9.43 -1.45
N CYS A 356 9.48 -8.41 -2.29
CA CYS A 356 9.22 -8.51 -3.72
C CYS A 356 9.97 -9.70 -4.33
N LEU A 357 11.26 -9.84 -4.08
CA LEU A 357 12.05 -10.96 -4.63
C LEU A 357 11.53 -12.32 -4.14
N ALA A 358 11.10 -12.42 -2.88
CA ALA A 358 10.52 -13.64 -2.32
C ALA A 358 9.17 -14.05 -2.97
N LEU A 359 8.46 -13.11 -3.60
CA LEU A 359 7.22 -13.40 -4.33
C LEU A 359 7.46 -14.02 -5.72
N VAL A 360 8.65 -13.87 -6.30
CA VAL A 360 8.95 -14.36 -7.66
C VAL A 360 8.69 -15.87 -7.79
N PRO A 361 9.18 -16.76 -6.90
CA PRO A 361 8.90 -18.19 -7.02
C PRO A 361 7.42 -18.54 -6.88
N ILE A 362 6.65 -17.78 -6.10
CA ILE A 362 5.20 -18.01 -5.91
C ILE A 362 4.45 -17.81 -7.23
N ILE A 363 4.86 -16.87 -8.07
CA ILE A 363 4.25 -16.61 -9.38
C ILE A 363 4.32 -17.84 -10.29
N PHE A 364 5.41 -18.58 -10.26
CA PHE A 364 5.58 -19.78 -11.10
C PHE A 364 4.70 -20.96 -10.65
N LEU A 365 4.07 -20.88 -9.49
CA LEU A 365 3.11 -21.88 -9.03
C LEU A 365 1.76 -21.79 -9.75
N PHE A 366 1.42 -20.68 -10.43
CA PHE A 366 0.22 -20.59 -11.26
C PHE A 366 0.21 -21.66 -12.34
N ARG A 367 -0.95 -22.25 -12.60
CA ARG A 367 -1.17 -23.14 -13.74
C ARG A 367 -1.60 -22.34 -14.96
N LYS A 368 -1.06 -22.70 -16.13
CA LYS A 368 -1.48 -22.13 -17.40
C LYS A 368 -2.97 -22.49 -17.63
N ALA A 369 -3.81 -21.50 -17.93
CA ALA A 369 -5.18 -21.79 -18.36
C ALA A 369 -5.14 -22.57 -19.68
N LYS A 370 -5.79 -23.72 -19.72
CA LYS A 370 -6.00 -24.48 -20.96
C LYS A 370 -7.24 -23.88 -21.64
N GLY A 371 -7.06 -22.91 -22.51
CA GLY A 371 -8.16 -22.34 -23.28
C GLY A 371 -7.89 -20.91 -23.77
N PRO A 372 -8.62 -20.41 -24.78
CA PRO A 372 -8.53 -19.02 -25.19
C PRO A 372 -8.95 -18.11 -24.03
N ALA A 373 -8.26 -16.97 -23.88
CA ALA A 373 -8.56 -15.99 -22.86
C ALA A 373 -10.06 -15.62 -22.89
N PRO A 374 -10.77 -15.54 -21.73
CA PRO A 374 -12.14 -15.08 -21.71
C PRO A 374 -12.16 -13.61 -22.12
N GLY A 375 -12.53 -13.32 -23.35
CA GLY A 375 -12.55 -11.96 -23.91
C GLY A 375 -12.49 -11.87 -25.43
N GLY A 376 -12.29 -12.98 -26.12
CA GLY A 376 -12.51 -13.05 -27.56
C GLY A 376 -14.00 -13.17 -27.85
N MET A 377 -14.72 -12.04 -27.99
CA MET A 377 -15.99 -12.06 -28.69
C MET A 377 -15.72 -12.56 -30.12
N PRO A 378 -16.50 -13.53 -30.64
CA PRO A 378 -16.45 -13.84 -32.06
C PRO A 378 -16.82 -12.57 -32.84
N ALA A 379 -15.95 -12.18 -33.76
CA ALA A 379 -16.28 -11.17 -34.75
C ALA A 379 -17.49 -11.66 -35.56
N HIS A 380 -18.62 -11.00 -35.37
CA HIS A 380 -19.72 -10.97 -36.32
C HIS A 380 -19.94 -9.53 -36.73
#